data_dac4bc1951a956ccb5650ca16f3dd029
#
_entry.id   dac4bc1951a956ccb5650ca16f3dd029
#
_cell.length_a   1.000
_cell.length_b   1.000
_cell.length_c   1.000
_cell.angle_alpha   90.00
_cell.angle_beta   90.00
_cell.angle_gamma   90.00
#
_symmetry.space_group_name_H-M   'P 1'
#
loop_
_entity.id
_entity.type
_entity.pdbx_description
1 polymer ?
#
loop_
_entity_poly.entity_id
_entity_poly.type
_entity_poly.pdbx_seq_one_letter_code
_entity_poly.pdbx_strand_id
1 'polypeptide(L)'
;LQGTTYGRDLGLTIFGETNNKKFRYEVSLMNGQGIGKKDLNNQKDLILNLQYRPVQGLNLIASGYIGKGCAVVGNTIFNPTINEGENYQRNRLSLGFDYKSPQFKVHGEYLWGKDAAVKSRGGYITGAVPIFKDFELVGSYDYFNFNTDKNYELHKIIAGFQYWFFKNCRLQAQYVYRSANTDY
;
A
#
# COMPACT_ATOMS: atom_id res chain seq x y z
N LEU A 1 4.11 -0.01 -3.69
CA LEU A 1 4.94 0.41 -2.57
C LEU A 1 6.43 0.33 -2.89
N GLN A 2 6.76 0.30 -4.14
CA GLN A 2 8.11 0.49 -4.62
C GLN A 2 8.37 1.98 -4.61
N GLY A 3 9.48 2.41 -4.02
CA GLY A 3 9.85 3.81 -3.93
C GLY A 3 10.21 4.46 -5.27
N THR A 4 9.53 4.10 -6.32
CA THR A 4 9.70 4.64 -7.66
C THR A 4 8.41 5.28 -8.15
N THR A 5 8.54 6.32 -8.89
CA THR A 5 7.51 7.28 -9.30
C THR A 5 6.25 6.68 -9.92
N TYR A 6 6.27 5.40 -10.34
CA TYR A 6 5.14 4.81 -11.07
C TYR A 6 4.74 3.38 -10.65
N GLY A 7 5.33 2.84 -9.57
CA GLY A 7 4.97 1.52 -9.04
C GLY A 7 5.07 0.35 -10.04
N ARG A 8 5.83 0.51 -11.13
CA ARG A 8 6.04 -0.50 -12.15
C ARG A 8 7.49 -0.95 -12.16
N ASP A 9 7.73 -2.21 -12.44
CA ASP A 9 9.07 -2.79 -12.53
C ASP A 9 9.11 -3.89 -13.57
N LEU A 10 10.32 -4.26 -13.99
CA LEU A 10 10.53 -5.39 -14.88
C LEU A 10 10.74 -6.66 -14.04
N GLY A 11 10.03 -7.71 -14.37
CA GLY A 11 10.15 -8.98 -13.65
C GLY A 11 9.25 -10.06 -14.17
N LEU A 12 9.20 -11.17 -13.43
CA LEU A 12 8.36 -12.31 -13.69
C LEU A 12 7.39 -12.52 -12.53
N THR A 13 6.12 -12.74 -12.84
CA THR A 13 5.08 -13.05 -11.86
C THR A 13 4.45 -14.41 -12.20
N ILE A 14 4.38 -15.27 -11.19
CA ILE A 14 3.60 -16.51 -11.23
C ILE A 14 2.42 -16.30 -10.29
N PHE A 15 1.24 -16.60 -10.76
CA PHE A 15 0.03 -16.50 -9.97
C PHE A 15 -0.89 -17.70 -10.19
N GLY A 16 -1.74 -17.97 -9.22
CA GLY A 16 -2.73 -19.01 -9.30
C GLY A 16 -3.89 -18.79 -8.34
N GLU A 17 -4.98 -19.46 -8.62
CA GLU A 17 -6.18 -19.44 -7.80
C GLU A 17 -6.76 -20.85 -7.71
N THR A 18 -7.27 -21.22 -6.53
CA THR A 18 -7.95 -22.51 -6.34
C THR A 18 -9.26 -22.55 -7.11
N ASN A 19 -9.72 -23.76 -7.53
CA ASN A 19 -10.95 -23.95 -8.29
C ASN A 19 -12.19 -23.36 -7.59
N ASN A 20 -12.22 -23.38 -6.27
CA ASN A 20 -13.29 -22.80 -5.45
C ASN A 20 -13.14 -21.28 -5.25
N LYS A 21 -12.12 -20.64 -5.86
CA LYS A 21 -11.78 -19.21 -5.79
C LYS A 21 -11.56 -18.67 -4.36
N LYS A 22 -11.38 -19.55 -3.38
CA LYS A 22 -11.16 -19.15 -2.00
C LYS A 22 -9.75 -18.70 -1.71
N PHE A 23 -8.76 -19.24 -2.42
CA PHE A 23 -7.37 -18.89 -2.22
C PHE A 23 -6.71 -18.48 -3.53
N ARG A 24 -6.02 -17.33 -3.52
CA ARG A 24 -5.20 -16.83 -4.63
C ARG A 24 -3.80 -16.50 -4.11
N TYR A 25 -2.79 -16.79 -4.90
CA TYR A 25 -1.42 -16.41 -4.63
C TYR A 25 -0.77 -15.76 -5.85
N GLU A 26 0.17 -14.87 -5.58
CA GLU A 26 1.06 -14.28 -6.56
C GLU A 26 2.47 -14.25 -5.98
N VAL A 27 3.44 -14.72 -6.76
CA VAL A 27 4.87 -14.67 -6.45
C VAL A 27 5.57 -13.97 -7.59
N SER A 28 6.26 -12.89 -7.28
CA SER A 28 6.93 -12.05 -8.28
C SER A 28 8.41 -11.90 -7.96
N LEU A 29 9.23 -11.99 -8.98
CA LEU A 29 10.65 -11.66 -8.96
C LEU A 29 10.87 -10.43 -9.84
N MET A 30 11.32 -9.33 -9.23
CA MET A 30 11.41 -8.01 -9.86
C MET A 30 12.84 -7.44 -9.80
N ASN A 31 13.16 -6.50 -10.68
CA ASN A 31 14.46 -5.82 -10.65
C ASN A 31 14.64 -4.85 -9.48
N GLY A 32 13.54 -4.31 -8.91
CA GLY A 32 13.59 -3.44 -7.73
C GLY A 32 13.88 -1.97 -7.99
N GLN A 33 14.21 -1.56 -9.21
CA GLN A 33 14.57 -0.17 -9.55
C GLN A 33 13.43 0.62 -10.22
N GLY A 34 12.37 -0.07 -10.66
CA GLY A 34 11.23 0.51 -11.34
C GLY A 34 11.39 0.56 -12.86
N ILE A 35 10.28 0.86 -13.55
CA ILE A 35 10.22 0.83 -15.02
C ILE A 35 11.15 1.88 -15.64
N GLY A 36 11.86 1.48 -16.68
CA GLY A 36 12.74 2.36 -17.44
C GLY A 36 14.00 2.81 -16.69
N LYS A 37 14.27 2.23 -15.53
CA LYS A 37 15.50 2.47 -14.79
C LYS A 37 16.47 1.32 -15.00
N LYS A 38 17.77 1.69 -15.15
CA LYS A 38 18.84 0.70 -15.19
C LYS A 38 18.93 0.02 -13.82
N ASP A 39 19.09 -1.30 -13.84
CA ASP A 39 19.39 -2.04 -12.60
C ASP A 39 20.78 -1.61 -12.08
N LEU A 40 20.78 -1.00 -10.89
CA LEU A 40 22.00 -0.43 -10.30
C LEU A 40 22.72 -1.40 -9.39
N ASN A 41 22.08 -2.51 -8.99
CA ASN A 41 22.63 -3.39 -7.96
C ASN A 41 22.62 -4.89 -8.30
N ASN A 42 22.14 -5.29 -9.49
CA ASN A 42 21.99 -6.69 -9.92
C ASN A 42 21.24 -7.59 -8.92
N GLN A 43 20.54 -7.00 -7.95
CA GLN A 43 19.72 -7.73 -6.98
C GLN A 43 18.30 -7.86 -7.50
N LYS A 44 17.59 -8.88 -7.03
CA LYS A 44 16.19 -9.08 -7.38
C LYS A 44 15.35 -9.03 -6.11
N ASP A 45 14.18 -8.45 -6.27
CA ASP A 45 13.19 -8.31 -5.21
C ASP A 45 12.15 -9.41 -5.32
N LEU A 46 11.88 -10.05 -4.20
CA LEU A 46 10.83 -11.06 -4.09
C LEU A 46 9.58 -10.42 -3.50
N ILE A 47 8.45 -10.59 -4.17
CA ILE A 47 7.14 -10.12 -3.73
C ILE A 47 6.20 -11.32 -3.64
N LEU A 48 5.48 -11.42 -2.52
CA LEU A 48 4.45 -12.40 -2.28
C LEU A 48 3.14 -11.69 -1.99
N ASN A 49 2.05 -12.13 -2.62
CA ASN A 49 0.70 -11.73 -2.29
C ASN A 49 -0.19 -12.96 -2.12
N LEU A 50 -0.85 -13.06 -0.99
CA LEU A 50 -1.79 -14.12 -0.65
C LEU A 50 -3.16 -13.51 -0.39
N GLN A 51 -4.20 -14.11 -0.95
CA GLN A 51 -5.58 -13.70 -0.71
C GLN A 51 -6.39 -14.92 -0.29
N TYR A 52 -7.21 -14.72 0.73
CA TYR A 52 -8.11 -15.75 1.24
C TYR A 52 -9.53 -15.20 1.39
N ARG A 53 -10.47 -15.88 0.78
CA ARG A 53 -11.91 -15.51 0.77
C ARG A 53 -12.71 -16.56 1.55
N PRO A 54 -12.77 -16.46 2.90
CA PRO A 54 -13.45 -17.45 3.74
C PRO A 54 -14.96 -17.51 3.51
N VAL A 55 -15.57 -16.35 3.36
CA VAL A 55 -17.01 -16.17 3.18
C VAL A 55 -17.31 -15.15 2.08
N GLN A 56 -18.51 -15.14 1.58
CA GLN A 56 -18.93 -14.18 0.56
C GLN A 56 -18.76 -12.73 1.07
N GLY A 57 -18.18 -11.89 0.23
CA GLY A 57 -17.95 -10.49 0.52
C GLY A 57 -16.65 -10.20 1.28
N LEU A 58 -16.02 -11.17 1.96
CA LEU A 58 -14.78 -10.96 2.71
C LEU A 58 -13.57 -11.49 1.95
N ASN A 59 -12.55 -10.65 1.79
CA ASN A 59 -11.24 -11.00 1.26
C ASN A 59 -10.17 -10.57 2.28
N LEU A 60 -9.36 -11.51 2.74
CA LEU A 60 -8.21 -11.27 3.60
C LEU A 60 -6.95 -11.31 2.72
N ILE A 61 -6.04 -10.38 2.95
CA ILE A 61 -4.87 -10.17 2.10
C ILE A 61 -3.63 -10.11 2.98
N ALA A 62 -2.59 -10.85 2.59
CA ALA A 62 -1.26 -10.75 3.18
C ALA A 62 -0.24 -10.54 2.06
N SER A 63 0.61 -9.52 2.20
CA SER A 63 1.65 -9.23 1.22
C SER A 63 3.00 -9.08 1.89
N GLY A 64 4.02 -9.65 1.26
CA GLY A 64 5.40 -9.56 1.69
C GLY A 64 6.29 -9.06 0.56
N TYR A 65 7.30 -8.28 0.90
CA TYR A 65 8.31 -7.79 -0.02
C TYR A 65 9.67 -7.90 0.65
N ILE A 66 10.60 -8.56 0.00
CA ILE A 66 11.99 -8.70 0.44
C ILE A 66 12.87 -8.31 -0.73
N GLY A 67 13.72 -7.31 -0.53
CA GLY A 67 14.58 -6.83 -1.58
C GLY A 67 15.73 -5.96 -1.12
N LYS A 68 16.50 -5.48 -2.10
CA LYS A 68 17.59 -4.54 -1.89
C LYS A 68 17.46 -3.37 -2.85
N GLY A 69 17.28 -2.16 -2.30
CA GLY A 69 17.32 -0.92 -3.06
C GLY A 69 18.74 -0.39 -3.20
N CYS A 70 19.00 0.38 -4.26
CA CYS A 70 20.15 1.26 -4.35
C CYS A 70 19.67 2.70 -4.16
N ALA A 71 20.30 3.45 -3.26
CA ALA A 71 19.90 4.82 -2.96
C ALA A 71 20.27 5.76 -4.11
N VAL A 72 19.30 6.42 -4.69
CA VAL A 72 19.49 7.47 -5.71
C VAL A 72 19.84 8.80 -5.05
N VAL A 73 19.36 9.02 -3.83
CA VAL A 73 19.69 10.17 -2.98
C VAL A 73 19.98 9.64 -1.60
N GLY A 74 21.09 10.07 -1.03
CA GLY A 74 21.50 9.67 0.32
C GLY A 74 21.03 10.63 1.40
N ASN A 75 21.13 10.19 2.65
CA ASN A 75 20.94 10.99 3.87
C ASN A 75 19.65 11.80 3.89
N THR A 76 18.54 11.17 3.56
CA THR A 76 17.25 11.84 3.64
C THR A 76 16.80 11.99 5.09
N ILE A 77 15.93 12.96 5.36
CA ILE A 77 15.33 13.18 6.69
C ILE A 77 14.62 11.91 7.22
N PHE A 78 14.03 11.11 6.33
CA PHE A 78 13.35 9.87 6.70
C PHE A 78 14.31 8.71 6.91
N ASN A 79 15.46 8.72 6.26
CA ASN A 79 16.49 7.70 6.39
C ASN A 79 17.89 8.32 6.28
N PRO A 80 18.42 8.86 7.38
CA PRO A 80 19.70 9.56 7.39
C PRO A 80 20.92 8.62 7.36
N THR A 81 20.70 7.30 7.38
CA THR A 81 21.78 6.31 7.49
C THR A 81 22.21 5.71 6.16
N ILE A 82 21.60 6.11 5.05
CA ILE A 82 21.88 5.57 3.71
C ILE A 82 22.57 6.64 2.88
N ASN A 83 23.74 6.34 2.34
CA ASN A 83 24.45 7.22 1.42
C ASN A 83 23.99 7.01 -0.02
N GLU A 84 24.17 8.02 -0.87
CA GLU A 84 23.93 7.90 -2.32
C GLU A 84 24.80 6.77 -2.91
N GLY A 85 24.21 5.96 -3.80
CA GLY A 85 24.87 4.79 -4.39
C GLY A 85 24.95 3.56 -3.48
N GLU A 86 24.57 3.67 -2.22
CA GLU A 86 24.62 2.56 -1.26
C GLU A 86 23.46 1.58 -1.47
N ASN A 87 23.79 0.29 -1.41
CA ASN A 87 22.79 -0.78 -1.39
C ASN A 87 22.27 -0.99 0.03
N TYR A 88 20.96 -1.03 0.19
CA TYR A 88 20.33 -1.25 1.48
C TYR A 88 19.21 -2.29 1.40
N GLN A 89 18.99 -2.99 2.49
CA GLN A 89 17.91 -3.94 2.62
C GLN A 89 16.57 -3.20 2.71
N ARG A 90 15.58 -3.66 1.95
CA ARG A 90 14.23 -3.13 1.91
C ARG A 90 13.24 -4.27 2.12
N ASN A 91 12.54 -4.25 3.23
CA ASN A 91 11.55 -5.26 3.57
C ASN A 91 10.19 -4.60 3.87
N ARG A 92 9.12 -5.25 3.45
CA ARG A 92 7.74 -4.82 3.71
C ARG A 92 6.89 -6.03 4.05
N LEU A 93 5.96 -5.83 4.95
CA LEU A 93 4.89 -6.77 5.26
C LEU A 93 3.60 -5.98 5.36
N SER A 94 2.52 -6.48 4.79
CA SER A 94 1.21 -5.91 5.01
C SER A 94 0.15 -6.97 5.24
N LEU A 95 -0.85 -6.61 6.02
CA LEU A 95 -2.06 -7.38 6.23
C LEU A 95 -3.25 -6.48 5.94
N GLY A 96 -4.16 -6.95 5.14
CA GLY A 96 -5.32 -6.19 4.72
C GLY A 96 -6.59 -7.01 4.65
N PHE A 97 -7.69 -6.32 4.53
CA PHE A 97 -8.98 -6.92 4.30
C PHE A 97 -9.85 -6.02 3.41
N ASP A 98 -10.76 -6.65 2.70
CA ASP A 98 -11.80 -6.00 1.91
C ASP A 98 -13.11 -6.73 2.18
N TYR A 99 -14.12 -5.99 2.64
CA TYR A 99 -15.45 -6.52 2.87
C TYR A 99 -16.50 -5.71 2.15
N LYS A 100 -17.37 -6.41 1.44
CA LYS A 100 -18.47 -5.84 0.66
C LYS A 100 -19.78 -6.52 1.01
N SER A 101 -20.75 -5.73 1.43
CA SER A 101 -22.13 -6.13 1.61
C SER A 101 -23.08 -5.13 0.91
N PRO A 102 -24.36 -5.43 0.79
CA PRO A 102 -25.34 -4.46 0.28
C PRO A 102 -25.46 -3.21 1.16
N GLN A 103 -25.18 -3.33 2.47
CA GLN A 103 -25.36 -2.27 3.46
C GLN A 103 -24.13 -1.37 3.59
N PHE A 104 -22.93 -1.90 3.38
CA PHE A 104 -21.71 -1.12 3.48
C PHE A 104 -20.52 -1.83 2.82
N LYS A 105 -19.49 -1.04 2.52
CA LYS A 105 -18.20 -1.51 2.05
C LYS A 105 -17.15 -1.00 3.02
N VAL A 106 -16.20 -1.84 3.38
CA VAL A 106 -15.05 -1.43 4.19
C VAL A 106 -13.82 -2.17 3.72
N HIS A 107 -12.71 -1.45 3.63
CA HIS A 107 -11.42 -2.04 3.36
C HIS A 107 -10.34 -1.34 4.19
N GLY A 108 -9.30 -2.07 4.51
CA GLY A 108 -8.19 -1.54 5.27
C GLY A 108 -6.95 -2.39 5.10
N GLU A 109 -5.82 -1.78 5.37
CA GLU A 109 -4.51 -2.42 5.32
C GLU A 109 -3.63 -1.81 6.40
N TYR A 110 -2.84 -2.65 7.04
CA TYR A 110 -1.76 -2.21 7.91
C TYR A 110 -0.44 -2.77 7.39
N LEU A 111 0.59 -1.94 7.36
CA LEU A 111 1.88 -2.26 6.80
C LEU A 111 3.02 -1.96 7.78
N TRP A 112 4.06 -2.77 7.68
CA TRP A 112 5.35 -2.60 8.34
C TRP A 112 6.44 -2.53 7.27
N GLY A 113 7.38 -1.64 7.46
CA GLY A 113 8.52 -1.47 6.58
C GLY A 113 9.83 -1.37 7.36
N LYS A 114 10.90 -1.80 6.70
CA LYS A 114 12.27 -1.57 7.16
C LYS A 114 13.14 -1.25 5.95
N ASP A 115 13.79 -0.08 5.98
CA ASP A 115 14.77 0.38 5.01
C ASP A 115 16.09 0.59 5.75
N ALA A 116 17.08 -0.27 5.49
CA ALA A 116 18.32 -0.32 6.27
C ALA A 116 18.02 -0.44 7.79
N ALA A 117 18.39 0.58 8.58
CA ALA A 117 18.14 0.63 10.02
C ALA A 117 16.75 1.19 10.37
N VAL A 118 16.14 1.98 9.49
CA VAL A 118 14.91 2.71 9.78
C VAL A 118 13.69 1.83 9.62
N LYS A 119 12.83 1.83 10.63
CA LYS A 119 11.54 1.14 10.64
C LYS A 119 10.41 2.13 10.37
N SER A 120 9.45 1.72 9.57
CA SER A 120 8.21 2.45 9.30
C SER A 120 7.00 1.55 9.51
N ARG A 121 5.86 2.15 9.84
CA ARG A 121 4.58 1.46 9.95
C ARG A 121 3.44 2.39 9.60
N GLY A 122 2.35 1.83 9.15
CA GLY A 122 1.18 2.63 8.87
C GLY A 122 0.02 1.76 8.46
N GLY A 123 -1.12 2.37 8.28
CA GLY A 123 -2.31 1.68 7.84
C GLY A 123 -3.42 2.66 7.52
N TYR A 124 -4.43 2.14 6.90
CA TYR A 124 -5.64 2.90 6.62
C TYR A 124 -6.87 2.01 6.77
N ILE A 125 -7.98 2.66 7.01
CA ILE A 125 -9.31 2.07 6.92
C ILE A 125 -10.22 3.03 6.15
N THR A 126 -10.93 2.52 5.16
CA THR A 126 -11.90 3.28 4.37
C THR A 126 -13.24 2.57 4.41
N GLY A 127 -14.28 3.31 4.71
CA GLY A 127 -15.66 2.83 4.70
C GLY A 127 -16.51 3.61 3.71
N ALA A 128 -17.50 2.93 3.11
CA ALA A 128 -18.52 3.55 2.29
C ALA A 128 -19.90 2.96 2.64
N VAL A 129 -20.87 3.84 2.87
CA VAL A 129 -22.24 3.47 3.23
C VAL A 129 -23.21 4.06 2.22
N PRO A 130 -24.01 3.24 1.52
CA PRO A 130 -25.07 3.74 0.68
C PRO A 130 -26.18 4.38 1.55
N ILE A 131 -26.53 5.62 1.25
CA ILE A 131 -27.61 6.36 1.93
C ILE A 131 -28.91 6.32 1.11
N PHE A 132 -28.75 6.52 -0.18
CA PHE A 132 -29.84 6.41 -1.16
C PHE A 132 -29.37 5.55 -2.34
N LYS A 133 -30.31 5.21 -3.23
CA LYS A 133 -29.95 4.64 -4.52
C LYS A 133 -28.92 5.57 -5.20
N ASP A 134 -27.79 5.00 -5.60
CA ASP A 134 -26.73 5.70 -6.33
C ASP A 134 -25.94 6.78 -5.53
N PHE A 135 -26.22 6.97 -4.22
CA PHE A 135 -25.49 7.92 -3.36
C PHE A 135 -24.85 7.20 -2.17
N GLU A 136 -23.55 7.39 -1.98
CA GLU A 136 -22.78 6.79 -0.89
C GLU A 136 -21.99 7.87 -0.13
N LEU A 137 -21.96 7.76 1.19
CA LEU A 137 -21.00 8.49 2.03
C LEU A 137 -19.70 7.67 2.14
N VAL A 138 -18.59 8.37 2.12
CA VAL A 138 -17.25 7.76 2.21
C VAL A 138 -16.47 8.42 3.33
N GLY A 139 -15.85 7.59 4.18
CA GLY A 139 -14.93 8.03 5.21
C GLY A 139 -13.65 7.22 5.17
N SER A 140 -12.51 7.85 5.43
CA SER A 140 -11.22 7.17 5.56
C SER A 140 -10.38 7.80 6.67
N TYR A 141 -9.63 6.95 7.35
CA TYR A 141 -8.57 7.36 8.23
C TYR A 141 -7.27 6.67 7.81
N ASP A 142 -6.22 7.46 7.57
CA ASP A 142 -4.90 6.98 7.21
C ASP A 142 -3.90 7.43 8.28
N TYR A 143 -3.03 6.54 8.67
CA TYR A 143 -1.91 6.77 9.58
C TYR A 143 -0.63 6.25 8.94
N PHE A 144 0.45 7.02 9.03
CA PHE A 144 1.76 6.55 8.62
C PHE A 144 2.86 7.16 9.48
N ASN A 145 3.72 6.31 10.03
CA ASN A 145 4.95 6.71 10.72
C ASN A 145 6.15 6.32 9.85
N PHE A 146 6.84 7.33 9.31
CA PHE A 146 7.96 7.17 8.39
C PHE A 146 9.23 6.68 9.08
N ASN A 147 9.40 7.03 10.37
CA ASN A 147 10.51 6.64 11.20
C ASN A 147 10.03 6.47 12.64
N THR A 148 9.86 5.22 13.06
CA THR A 148 9.29 4.91 14.37
C THR A 148 10.14 5.37 15.54
N ASP A 149 11.46 5.50 15.34
CA ASP A 149 12.38 5.92 16.38
C ASP A 149 12.32 7.44 16.62
N LYS A 150 11.89 8.19 15.60
CA LYS A 150 11.74 9.66 15.65
C LYS A 150 10.27 10.11 15.74
N ASN A 151 9.30 9.17 15.67
CA ASN A 151 7.87 9.46 15.64
C ASN A 151 7.47 10.46 14.55
N TYR A 152 7.98 10.29 13.34
CA TYR A 152 7.56 11.09 12.19
C TYR A 152 6.23 10.58 11.65
N GLU A 153 5.16 11.15 12.14
CA GLU A 153 3.81 10.67 11.92
C GLU A 153 3.00 11.58 11.00
N LEU A 154 2.22 10.95 10.15
CA LEU A 154 1.22 11.59 9.30
C LEU A 154 -0.14 10.96 9.57
N HIS A 155 -1.11 11.79 9.89
CA HIS A 155 -2.52 11.43 10.01
C HIS A 155 -3.32 12.10 8.91
N LYS A 156 -4.24 11.38 8.31
CA LYS A 156 -5.13 11.92 7.30
C LYS A 156 -6.55 11.41 7.54
N ILE A 157 -7.50 12.32 7.64
CA ILE A 157 -8.92 12.04 7.73
C ILE A 157 -9.57 12.52 6.45
N ILE A 158 -10.36 11.66 5.85
CA ILE A 158 -11.11 11.96 4.63
C ILE A 158 -12.58 11.73 4.93
N ALA A 159 -13.42 12.71 4.57
CA ALA A 159 -14.85 12.59 4.58
C ALA A 159 -15.42 13.12 3.26
N GLY A 160 -16.35 12.42 2.67
CA GLY A 160 -16.88 12.80 1.38
C GLY A 160 -18.09 11.98 0.96
N PHE A 161 -18.50 12.20 -0.25
CA PHE A 161 -19.58 11.46 -0.87
C PHE A 161 -19.28 11.15 -2.32
N GLN A 162 -19.99 10.14 -2.85
CA GLN A 162 -20.00 9.81 -4.25
C GLN A 162 -21.44 9.55 -4.72
N TYR A 163 -21.72 10.01 -5.95
CA TYR A 163 -23.02 9.87 -6.61
C TYR A 163 -22.84 9.25 -7.98
N TRP A 164 -23.50 8.13 -8.20
CA TRP A 164 -23.50 7.38 -9.47
C TRP A 164 -24.66 7.81 -10.33
N PHE A 165 -24.47 8.71 -11.27
CA PHE A 165 -25.54 9.18 -12.16
C PHE A 165 -25.71 8.31 -13.41
N PHE A 166 -24.71 7.46 -13.75
CA PHE A 166 -24.80 6.38 -14.73
C PHE A 166 -23.99 5.17 -14.21
N LYS A 167 -24.24 3.99 -14.82
CA LYS A 167 -23.64 2.73 -14.41
C LYS A 167 -22.09 2.80 -14.23
N ASN A 168 -21.41 3.61 -15.05
CA ASN A 168 -19.96 3.72 -15.06
C ASN A 168 -19.47 5.17 -14.84
N CYS A 169 -20.36 6.11 -14.47
CA CYS A 169 -20.02 7.51 -14.24
C CYS A 169 -20.38 7.91 -12.83
N ARG A 170 -19.44 8.47 -12.10
CA ARG A 170 -19.66 9.00 -10.75
C ARG A 170 -19.13 10.40 -10.60
N LEU A 171 -19.80 11.21 -9.80
CA LEU A 171 -19.29 12.44 -9.20
C LEU A 171 -18.81 12.11 -7.79
N GLN A 172 -17.66 12.61 -7.42
CA GLN A 172 -17.12 12.45 -6.08
C GLN A 172 -16.60 13.79 -5.57
N ALA A 173 -16.95 14.12 -4.31
CA ALA A 173 -16.38 15.25 -3.60
C ALA A 173 -15.92 14.78 -2.22
N GLN A 174 -14.77 15.28 -1.78
CA GLN A 174 -14.20 14.89 -0.48
C GLN A 174 -13.44 16.06 0.14
N TYR A 175 -13.50 16.14 1.45
CA TYR A 175 -12.64 16.97 2.28
C TYR A 175 -11.53 16.12 2.88
N VAL A 176 -10.30 16.63 2.86
CA VAL A 176 -9.11 15.96 3.38
C VAL A 176 -8.47 16.84 4.45
N TYR A 177 -8.46 16.37 5.68
CA TYR A 177 -7.70 16.96 6.77
C TYR A 177 -6.39 16.18 6.95
N ARG A 178 -5.26 16.88 7.07
CA ARG A 178 -3.94 16.32 7.34
C ARG A 178 -3.34 16.94 8.57
N SER A 179 -2.75 16.11 9.42
CA SER A 179 -1.90 16.50 10.53
C SER A 179 -0.60 15.72 10.44
N ALA A 180 0.51 16.40 10.54
CA ALA A 180 1.84 15.78 10.52
C ALA A 180 2.59 16.21 11.78
N ASN A 181 3.25 15.25 12.41
CA ASN A 181 4.23 15.49 13.46
C ASN A 181 5.62 15.18 12.87
N THR A 182 6.16 16.18 12.17
CA THR A 182 7.51 16.15 11.61
C THR A 182 8.12 17.49 11.92
N ASP A 183 9.19 17.51 12.67
CA ASP A 183 10.00 18.72 12.86
C ASP A 183 10.72 19.04 11.54
N TYR A 184 10.07 19.83 10.70
CA TYR A 184 10.63 20.42 9.49
C TYR A 184 11.10 21.85 9.79
#